data_2caabf8079aa8653bd56893638f2565e
#
_entry.id   2caabf8079aa8653bd56893638f2565e
#
_cell.length_a   1.000
_cell.length_b   1.000
_cell.length_c   1.000
_cell.angle_alpha   90.00
_cell.angle_beta   90.00
_cell.angle_gamma   90.00
#
_symmetry.space_group_name_H-M   'P 1'
#
loop_
_entity.id
_entity.type
_entity.pdbx_description
1 polymer ?
#
loop_
_entity_poly.entity_id
_entity_poly.type
_entity_poly.pdbx_seq_one_letter_code
_entity_poly.pdbx_strand_id
1 'polypeptide(L)'
;ALDWQKEIVKIQTILGGKNPHPHYLVGGMATPLDINSDNGIHAERLAHISQLIDEARTFVNQVYIPDLLAIGSYYKDWTYGGGINNYMSYGDFAPKDHYDIPSYRMKRGVILNGDFTKIHDIDLKDTSQIKEFVDHSWYEYKTETKDGGLHPFEGETNLQYTGPEMPYNNLNTDEAYSWIKAPRYKGQPVETGPLARILINYA
;
A
#
# COMPACT_ATOMS: atom_id res chain seq x y z
N ALA A 1 4.37 -3.68 22.67
CA ALA A 1 4.37 -3.89 21.22
C ALA A 1 4.36 -5.39 20.85
N LEU A 2 5.32 -6.19 21.35
CA LEU A 2 5.42 -7.60 20.97
C LEU A 2 4.19 -8.44 21.38
N ASP A 3 3.65 -8.22 22.56
CA ASP A 3 2.47 -8.97 23.02
C ASP A 3 1.22 -8.56 22.22
N TRP A 4 1.07 -7.29 21.91
CA TRP A 4 0.02 -6.80 21.03
C TRP A 4 0.11 -7.42 19.64
N GLN A 5 1.31 -7.54 19.06
CA GLN A 5 1.53 -8.17 17.77
C GLN A 5 1.07 -9.64 17.75
N LYS A 6 1.34 -10.39 18.80
CA LYS A 6 0.89 -11.79 18.91
C LYS A 6 -0.63 -11.92 18.90
N GLU A 7 -1.33 -10.97 19.48
CA GLU A 7 -2.79 -11.00 19.50
C GLU A 7 -3.39 -10.62 18.14
N ILE A 8 -2.92 -9.53 17.54
CA ILE A 8 -3.51 -9.03 16.29
C ILE A 8 -3.29 -9.97 15.09
N VAL A 9 -2.19 -10.72 15.04
CA VAL A 9 -1.95 -11.69 13.96
C VAL A 9 -2.92 -12.88 13.98
N LYS A 10 -3.64 -13.10 15.06
CA LYS A 10 -4.70 -14.12 15.13
C LYS A 10 -5.80 -13.86 14.10
N ILE A 11 -6.06 -12.61 13.75
CA ILE A 11 -7.00 -12.25 12.67
C ILE A 11 -6.61 -12.90 11.35
N GLN A 12 -5.33 -12.89 10.99
CA GLN A 12 -4.85 -13.54 9.78
C GLN A 12 -5.07 -15.05 9.81
N THR A 13 -4.86 -15.66 10.97
CA THR A 13 -5.08 -17.10 11.14
C THR A 13 -6.56 -17.47 11.08
N ILE A 14 -7.44 -16.64 11.65
CA ILE A 14 -8.89 -16.84 11.61
C ILE A 14 -9.40 -16.73 10.16
N LEU A 15 -8.97 -15.70 9.42
CA LEU A 15 -9.44 -15.42 8.07
C LEU A 15 -8.75 -16.25 7.00
N GLY A 16 -7.50 -16.60 7.17
CA GLY A 16 -6.67 -17.24 6.16
C GLY A 16 -6.08 -18.59 6.55
N GLY A 17 -6.47 -19.15 7.71
CA GLY A 17 -6.08 -20.47 8.17
C GLY A 17 -4.67 -20.57 8.72
N LYS A 18 -3.79 -19.61 8.43
CA LYS A 18 -2.40 -19.58 8.94
C LYS A 18 -1.81 -18.17 8.91
N ASN A 19 -0.68 -18.00 9.60
CA ASN A 19 0.20 -16.83 9.55
C ASN A 19 1.67 -17.33 9.49
N PRO A 20 2.54 -16.80 8.64
CA PRO A 20 2.30 -15.84 7.56
C PRO A 20 1.70 -16.50 6.30
N HIS A 21 1.49 -15.71 5.27
CA HIS A 21 0.98 -16.12 3.96
C HIS A 21 -0.39 -16.80 4.02
N PRO A 22 -1.44 -16.06 4.44
CA PRO A 22 -2.80 -16.59 4.52
C PRO A 22 -3.33 -17.09 3.17
N HIS A 23 -4.22 -18.07 3.18
CA HIS A 23 -4.82 -18.66 2.00
C HIS A 23 -6.14 -17.96 1.64
N TYR A 24 -6.07 -16.83 0.91
CA TYR A 24 -7.26 -16.09 0.47
C TYR A 24 -7.65 -16.34 -0.98
N LEU A 25 -6.76 -16.93 -1.78
CA LEU A 25 -6.96 -17.08 -3.21
C LEU A 25 -7.66 -18.39 -3.58
N VAL A 26 -8.22 -18.44 -4.78
CA VAL A 26 -8.79 -19.64 -5.38
C VAL A 26 -7.75 -20.76 -5.39
N GLY A 27 -8.12 -21.92 -4.85
CA GLY A 27 -7.21 -23.04 -4.61
C GLY A 27 -6.60 -23.06 -3.20
N GLY A 28 -6.66 -21.96 -2.47
CA GLY A 28 -6.50 -21.91 -1.02
C GLY A 28 -7.85 -22.14 -0.34
N MET A 29 -7.81 -22.52 0.93
CA MET A 29 -9.03 -22.66 1.72
C MET A 29 -9.37 -21.32 2.36
N ALA A 30 -10.04 -20.45 1.62
CA ALA A 30 -10.66 -19.27 2.21
C ALA A 30 -11.66 -19.72 3.28
N THR A 31 -11.59 -19.16 4.47
CA THR A 31 -12.53 -19.49 5.53
C THR A 31 -13.92 -18.98 5.13
N PRO A 32 -14.92 -19.86 4.99
CA PRO A 32 -16.25 -19.45 4.56
C PRO A 32 -16.90 -18.55 5.60
N LEU A 33 -17.66 -17.56 5.13
CA LEU A 33 -18.53 -16.77 5.97
C LEU A 33 -19.84 -17.53 6.11
N ASP A 34 -19.96 -18.35 7.16
CA ASP A 34 -21.13 -19.16 7.43
C ASP A 34 -21.41 -19.15 8.93
N ILE A 35 -22.49 -18.47 9.30
CA ILE A 35 -22.90 -18.29 10.69
C ILE A 35 -23.25 -19.60 11.41
N ASN A 36 -23.57 -20.66 10.66
CA ASN A 36 -23.97 -21.96 11.18
C ASN A 36 -22.85 -23.02 11.10
N SER A 37 -21.67 -22.65 10.61
CA SER A 37 -20.56 -23.58 10.44
C SER A 37 -19.56 -23.45 11.58
N ASP A 38 -19.24 -24.57 12.23
CA ASP A 38 -18.20 -24.61 13.28
C ASP A 38 -16.80 -24.26 12.73
N ASN A 39 -16.56 -24.49 11.44
CA ASN A 39 -15.30 -24.22 10.77
C ASN A 39 -15.26 -22.87 10.02
N GLY A 40 -16.40 -22.19 9.89
CA GLY A 40 -16.53 -20.90 9.25
C GLY A 40 -16.35 -19.71 10.18
N ILE A 41 -16.60 -18.52 9.64
CA ILE A 41 -16.67 -17.30 10.43
C ILE A 41 -18.11 -17.16 10.93
N HIS A 42 -18.34 -17.65 12.11
CA HIS A 42 -19.60 -17.53 12.85
C HIS A 42 -19.60 -16.31 13.80
N ALA A 43 -20.70 -16.10 14.51
CA ALA A 43 -20.90 -14.91 15.33
C ALA A 43 -19.81 -14.73 16.43
N GLU A 44 -19.36 -15.79 17.05
CA GLU A 44 -18.31 -15.74 18.08
C GLU A 44 -16.96 -15.33 17.49
N ARG A 45 -16.57 -15.89 16.35
CA ARG A 45 -15.34 -15.48 15.64
C ARG A 45 -15.39 -14.03 15.16
N LEU A 46 -16.55 -13.57 14.68
CA LEU A 46 -16.73 -12.16 14.33
C LEU A 46 -16.59 -11.25 15.55
N ALA A 47 -17.19 -11.62 16.67
CA ALA A 47 -17.05 -10.88 17.92
C ALA A 47 -15.58 -10.84 18.38
N HIS A 48 -14.86 -11.95 18.28
CA HIS A 48 -13.44 -12.01 18.62
C HIS A 48 -12.58 -11.15 17.68
N ILE A 49 -12.83 -11.17 16.37
CA ILE A 49 -12.16 -10.29 15.42
C ILE A 49 -12.42 -8.83 15.78
N SER A 50 -13.67 -8.47 16.08
CA SER A 50 -14.03 -7.11 16.48
C SER A 50 -13.29 -6.68 17.74
N GLN A 51 -13.23 -7.54 18.76
CA GLN A 51 -12.46 -7.28 19.98
C GLN A 51 -10.98 -7.03 19.67
N LEU A 52 -10.34 -7.88 18.86
CA LEU A 52 -8.93 -7.71 18.48
C LEU A 52 -8.68 -6.39 17.75
N ILE A 53 -9.61 -5.96 16.90
CA ILE A 53 -9.53 -4.66 16.20
C ILE A 53 -9.64 -3.50 17.20
N ASP A 54 -10.55 -3.58 18.17
CA ASP A 54 -10.72 -2.54 19.20
C ASP A 54 -9.51 -2.45 20.12
N GLU A 55 -8.94 -3.58 20.51
CA GLU A 55 -7.68 -3.63 21.24
C GLU A 55 -6.52 -3.02 20.45
N ALA A 56 -6.43 -3.33 19.14
CA ALA A 56 -5.44 -2.75 18.24
C ALA A 56 -5.59 -1.23 18.13
N ARG A 57 -6.81 -0.74 17.95
CA ARG A 57 -7.11 0.69 17.93
C ARG A 57 -6.74 1.38 19.23
N THR A 58 -7.05 0.76 20.35
CA THR A 58 -6.71 1.28 21.67
C THR A 58 -5.19 1.39 21.85
N PHE A 59 -4.45 0.34 21.49
CA PHE A 59 -2.99 0.36 21.55
C PHE A 59 -2.40 1.46 20.66
N VAL A 60 -2.87 1.58 19.40
CA VAL A 60 -2.37 2.61 18.48
C VAL A 60 -2.62 4.01 19.04
N ASN A 61 -3.82 4.29 19.52
CA ASN A 61 -4.17 5.64 19.99
C ASN A 61 -3.55 6.01 21.34
N GLN A 62 -3.44 5.06 22.25
CA GLN A 62 -3.01 5.33 23.63
C GLN A 62 -1.51 5.10 23.87
N VAL A 63 -0.87 4.29 23.03
CA VAL A 63 0.55 3.93 23.20
C VAL A 63 1.36 4.31 21.99
N TYR A 64 1.05 3.73 20.82
CA TYR A 64 1.91 3.86 19.64
C TYR A 64 2.06 5.30 19.13
N ILE A 65 0.96 6.03 18.98
CA ILE A 65 0.99 7.43 18.51
C ILE A 65 1.67 8.35 19.53
N PRO A 66 1.32 8.33 20.83
CA PRO A 66 2.03 9.12 21.82
C PRO A 66 3.53 8.84 21.90
N ASP A 67 3.93 7.57 21.88
CA ASP A 67 5.34 7.18 21.90
C ASP A 67 6.06 7.65 20.64
N LEU A 68 5.43 7.50 19.46
CA LEU A 68 5.98 7.97 18.19
C LEU A 68 6.23 9.48 18.20
N LEU A 69 5.28 10.26 18.68
CA LEU A 69 5.42 11.72 18.79
C LEU A 69 6.50 12.12 19.80
N ALA A 70 6.54 11.44 20.95
CA ALA A 70 7.55 11.69 21.98
C ALA A 70 8.96 11.38 21.45
N ILE A 71 9.17 10.20 20.89
CA ILE A 71 10.46 9.76 20.34
C ILE A 71 10.83 10.65 19.13
N GLY A 72 9.91 10.87 18.19
CA GLY A 72 10.13 11.68 17.00
C GLY A 72 10.55 13.12 17.31
N SER A 73 10.16 13.64 18.47
CA SER A 73 10.60 14.98 18.91
C SER A 73 12.12 15.12 19.08
N TYR A 74 12.81 14.00 19.32
CA TYR A 74 14.28 13.97 19.43
C TYR A 74 14.98 13.79 18.09
N TYR A 75 14.26 13.42 17.04
CA TYR A 75 14.79 13.09 15.72
C TYR A 75 14.27 14.04 14.63
N LYS A 76 14.12 15.31 14.94
CA LYS A 76 13.60 16.33 13.99
C LYS A 76 14.44 16.45 12.72
N ASP A 77 15.73 16.15 12.82
CA ASP A 77 16.66 16.21 11.70
C ASP A 77 16.39 15.12 10.64
N TRP A 78 15.59 14.09 10.99
CA TRP A 78 15.26 13.02 10.06
C TRP A 78 14.13 13.39 9.07
N THR A 79 13.65 14.61 9.12
CA THR A 79 12.63 15.12 8.18
C THR A 79 13.16 15.39 6.77
N TYR A 80 14.48 15.36 6.56
CA TYR A 80 15.09 15.56 5.23
C TYR A 80 14.70 14.47 4.20
N GLY A 81 14.25 13.30 4.65
CA GLY A 81 13.72 12.24 3.81
C GLY A 81 12.21 12.33 3.55
N GLY A 82 11.59 13.49 3.82
CA GLY A 82 10.14 13.69 3.69
C GLY A 82 9.62 13.43 2.28
N GLY A 83 8.39 12.92 2.20
CA GLY A 83 7.71 12.57 0.95
C GLY A 83 7.35 13.76 0.08
N ILE A 84 6.88 13.43 -1.10
CA ILE A 84 6.35 14.37 -2.07
C ILE A 84 4.87 14.61 -1.75
N ASN A 85 4.42 15.77 -1.47
CA ASN A 85 3.02 16.07 -1.09
C ASN A 85 1.98 15.81 -2.20
N ASN A 86 2.21 14.80 -3.04
CA ASN A 86 1.28 14.32 -4.06
C ASN A 86 0.92 12.87 -3.75
N TYR A 87 -0.35 12.57 -3.68
CA TYR A 87 -0.87 11.27 -3.28
C TYR A 87 -1.82 10.72 -4.33
N MET A 88 -1.69 9.43 -4.66
CA MET A 88 -2.55 8.77 -5.64
C MET A 88 -3.10 7.45 -5.09
N SER A 89 -4.40 7.25 -5.28
CA SER A 89 -5.11 6.01 -4.97
C SER A 89 -5.88 5.51 -6.18
N TYR A 90 -5.73 4.24 -6.50
CA TYR A 90 -6.51 3.59 -7.56
C TYR A 90 -7.95 3.27 -7.15
N GLY A 91 -8.23 3.36 -5.85
CA GLY A 91 -9.46 2.91 -5.25
C GLY A 91 -9.46 1.40 -4.97
N ASP A 92 -10.21 1.00 -3.95
CA ASP A 92 -10.26 -0.41 -3.53
C ASP A 92 -11.53 -0.72 -2.75
N PHE A 93 -11.78 -2.03 -2.52
CA PHE A 93 -12.92 -2.54 -1.75
C PHE A 93 -14.28 -2.11 -2.32
N ALA A 94 -14.54 -2.54 -3.56
CA ALA A 94 -15.85 -2.40 -4.20
C ALA A 94 -16.91 -3.23 -3.43
N PRO A 95 -17.98 -2.63 -2.87
CA PRO A 95 -18.96 -3.36 -2.08
C PRO A 95 -19.85 -4.28 -2.91
N LYS A 96 -20.06 -3.94 -4.18
CA LYS A 96 -20.99 -4.63 -5.09
C LYS A 96 -20.34 -4.97 -6.42
N ASP A 97 -19.91 -3.96 -7.15
CA ASP A 97 -19.38 -4.08 -8.50
C ASP A 97 -18.10 -3.27 -8.62
N HIS A 98 -17.05 -3.90 -9.13
CA HIS A 98 -15.75 -3.24 -9.36
C HIS A 98 -15.79 -2.17 -10.47
N TYR A 99 -16.88 -2.05 -11.21
CA TYR A 99 -17.11 -0.93 -12.14
C TYR A 99 -17.79 0.27 -11.49
N ASP A 100 -18.44 0.10 -10.32
CA ASP A 100 -19.05 1.18 -9.57
C ASP A 100 -18.01 1.90 -8.69
N ILE A 101 -17.13 2.65 -9.34
CA ILE A 101 -16.00 3.36 -8.71
C ILE A 101 -16.45 4.30 -7.57
N PRO A 102 -17.55 5.07 -7.71
CA PRO A 102 -18.04 5.92 -6.62
C PRO A 102 -18.40 5.16 -5.34
N SER A 103 -18.73 3.87 -5.43
CA SER A 103 -19.08 3.03 -4.29
C SER A 103 -17.87 2.49 -3.52
N TYR A 104 -16.65 2.66 -4.03
CA TYR A 104 -15.46 2.12 -3.41
C TYR A 104 -15.26 2.64 -1.99
N ARG A 105 -14.95 1.74 -1.05
CA ARG A 105 -14.66 2.10 0.34
C ARG A 105 -13.37 2.89 0.49
N MET A 106 -12.37 2.58 -0.33
CA MET A 106 -11.18 3.41 -0.51
C MET A 106 -11.33 4.16 -1.82
N LYS A 107 -11.50 5.46 -1.75
CA LYS A 107 -11.76 6.31 -2.92
C LYS A 107 -10.60 6.29 -3.91
N ARG A 108 -10.94 6.45 -5.18
CA ARG A 108 -9.99 6.71 -6.25
C ARG A 108 -9.78 8.20 -6.40
N GLY A 109 -8.54 8.62 -6.68
CA GLY A 109 -8.22 10.01 -6.95
C GLY A 109 -6.78 10.37 -6.72
N VAL A 110 -6.48 11.64 -6.94
CA VAL A 110 -5.14 12.22 -6.76
C VAL A 110 -5.24 13.53 -6.00
N ILE A 111 -4.40 13.70 -5.00
CA ILE A 111 -4.15 14.97 -4.32
C ILE A 111 -2.80 15.48 -4.79
N LEU A 112 -2.72 16.74 -5.23
CA LEU A 112 -1.49 17.38 -5.68
C LEU A 112 -1.09 18.53 -4.73
N ASN A 113 0.21 18.68 -4.50
CA ASN A 113 0.80 19.75 -3.70
C ASN A 113 0.25 19.83 -2.26
N GLY A 114 -0.25 18.73 -1.72
CA GLY A 114 -0.86 18.72 -0.39
C GLY A 114 -2.18 19.49 -0.28
N ASP A 115 -2.83 19.79 -1.40
CA ASP A 115 -4.14 20.44 -1.40
C ASP A 115 -5.27 19.43 -1.15
N PHE A 116 -5.57 19.17 0.11
CA PHE A 116 -6.62 18.26 0.55
C PHE A 116 -8.04 18.76 0.28
N THR A 117 -8.19 19.97 -0.24
CA THR A 117 -9.51 20.50 -0.60
C THR A 117 -9.95 20.06 -1.99
N LYS A 118 -9.04 19.47 -2.78
CA LYS A 118 -9.28 19.09 -4.16
C LYS A 118 -8.75 17.70 -4.47
N ILE A 119 -9.66 16.79 -4.78
CA ILE A 119 -9.33 15.48 -5.34
C ILE A 119 -9.48 15.54 -6.86
N HIS A 120 -8.42 15.20 -7.57
CA HIS A 120 -8.43 15.09 -9.02
C HIS A 120 -8.83 13.68 -9.44
N ASP A 121 -9.66 13.60 -10.48
CA ASP A 121 -10.05 12.32 -11.06
C ASP A 121 -8.89 11.68 -11.81
N ILE A 122 -8.90 10.34 -11.81
CA ILE A 122 -7.92 9.53 -12.51
C ILE A 122 -8.63 8.45 -13.34
N ASP A 123 -8.32 8.39 -14.62
CA ASP A 123 -8.71 7.29 -15.50
C ASP A 123 -7.55 6.29 -15.63
N LEU A 124 -7.73 5.08 -15.08
CA LEU A 124 -6.72 4.03 -15.12
C LEU A 124 -6.51 3.45 -16.52
N LYS A 125 -7.39 3.72 -17.46
CA LYS A 125 -7.27 3.27 -18.86
C LYS A 125 -6.56 4.28 -19.74
N ASP A 126 -6.45 5.52 -19.28
CA ASP A 126 -5.73 6.57 -20.00
C ASP A 126 -4.22 6.45 -19.72
N THR A 127 -3.51 5.84 -20.66
CA THR A 127 -2.07 5.58 -20.55
C THR A 127 -1.22 6.85 -20.49
N SER A 128 -1.81 8.00 -20.82
CA SER A 128 -1.12 9.30 -20.70
C SER A 128 -1.10 9.84 -19.27
N GLN A 129 -2.03 9.41 -18.42
CA GLN A 129 -2.16 9.93 -17.05
C GLN A 129 -1.20 9.29 -16.07
N ILE A 130 -0.92 7.99 -16.22
CA ILE A 130 -0.10 7.23 -15.29
C ILE A 130 1.11 6.68 -16.03
N LYS A 131 2.28 6.83 -15.42
CA LYS A 131 3.51 6.18 -15.85
C LYS A 131 4.26 5.62 -14.65
N GLU A 132 4.95 4.53 -14.86
CA GLU A 132 5.92 3.97 -13.92
C GLU A 132 7.32 4.22 -14.46
N PHE A 133 8.18 4.81 -13.63
CA PHE A 133 9.57 5.09 -13.99
C PHE A 133 10.48 4.05 -13.38
N VAL A 134 11.47 3.60 -14.14
CA VAL A 134 12.42 2.54 -13.74
C VAL A 134 13.86 3.02 -13.66
N ASP A 135 14.13 4.31 -13.85
CA ASP A 135 15.48 4.89 -13.95
C ASP A 135 16.40 4.53 -12.77
N HIS A 136 15.84 4.39 -11.56
CA HIS A 136 16.57 4.01 -10.35
C HIS A 136 16.15 2.64 -9.81
N SER A 137 15.51 1.82 -10.64
CA SER A 137 15.13 0.45 -10.29
C SER A 137 15.97 -0.58 -11.01
N TRP A 138 16.06 -1.77 -10.43
CA TRP A 138 16.68 -2.93 -11.07
C TRP A 138 15.72 -3.62 -12.06
N TYR A 139 14.99 -2.78 -12.82
CA TYR A 139 14.16 -3.16 -13.95
C TYR A 139 14.56 -2.40 -15.18
N GLU A 140 14.40 -3.00 -16.34
CA GLU A 140 14.49 -2.34 -17.64
C GLU A 140 13.22 -2.59 -18.43
N TYR A 141 12.77 -1.61 -19.20
CA TYR A 141 11.70 -1.83 -20.16
C TYR A 141 12.19 -2.64 -21.35
N LYS A 142 11.34 -3.55 -21.86
CA LYS A 142 11.59 -4.29 -23.10
C LYS A 142 11.54 -3.39 -24.34
N THR A 143 10.89 -2.24 -24.23
CA THR A 143 10.72 -1.25 -25.30
C THR A 143 11.43 0.04 -24.91
N GLU A 144 12.07 0.70 -25.85
CA GLU A 144 12.67 2.02 -25.61
C GLU A 144 11.60 3.03 -25.19
N THR A 145 11.91 3.81 -24.18
CA THR A 145 11.05 4.87 -23.67
C THR A 145 11.69 6.22 -23.94
N LYS A 146 10.90 7.20 -24.35
CA LYS A 146 11.43 8.55 -24.64
C LYS A 146 11.71 9.35 -23.36
N ASP A 147 11.04 9.03 -22.28
CA ASP A 147 10.98 9.80 -21.03
C ASP A 147 11.10 8.92 -19.78
N GLY A 148 11.71 7.73 -19.89
CA GLY A 148 12.03 6.87 -18.73
C GLY A 148 10.84 6.13 -18.12
N GLY A 149 9.61 6.33 -18.61
CA GLY A 149 8.43 5.71 -18.01
C GLY A 149 7.35 5.30 -19.00
N LEU A 150 6.68 4.18 -18.72
CA LEU A 150 5.51 3.69 -19.47
C LEU A 150 4.35 3.40 -18.52
N HIS A 151 3.14 3.40 -19.08
CA HIS A 151 1.96 2.94 -18.36
C HIS A 151 2.08 1.43 -18.07
N PRO A 152 1.61 0.91 -16.91
CA PRO A 152 1.69 -0.52 -16.56
C PRO A 152 1.12 -1.47 -17.62
N PHE A 153 0.15 -1.04 -18.41
CA PHE A 153 -0.42 -1.84 -19.50
C PHE A 153 0.44 -1.86 -20.77
N GLU A 154 1.37 -0.92 -20.94
CA GLU A 154 2.23 -0.78 -22.10
C GLU A 154 3.67 -1.19 -21.83
N GLY A 155 4.08 -1.12 -20.55
CA GLY A 155 5.45 -1.30 -20.12
C GLY A 155 5.75 -2.67 -19.55
N GLU A 156 6.06 -3.65 -20.38
CA GLU A 156 6.63 -4.90 -19.91
C GLU A 156 8.10 -4.69 -19.52
N THR A 157 8.50 -5.19 -18.34
CA THR A 157 9.86 -5.03 -17.81
C THR A 157 10.55 -6.37 -17.63
N ASN A 158 11.88 -6.35 -17.81
CA ASN A 158 12.79 -7.42 -17.41
C ASN A 158 13.46 -7.09 -16.07
N LEU A 159 13.94 -8.10 -15.38
CA LEU A 159 14.82 -7.94 -14.22
C LEU A 159 16.22 -7.60 -14.72
N GLN A 160 16.81 -6.54 -14.17
CA GLN A 160 18.18 -6.13 -14.46
C GLN A 160 18.87 -5.71 -13.16
N TYR A 161 19.39 -6.69 -12.43
CA TYR A 161 20.08 -6.39 -11.19
C TYR A 161 21.52 -5.90 -11.50
N THR A 162 21.76 -4.64 -11.17
CA THR A 162 23.07 -3.98 -11.26
C THR A 162 23.56 -3.49 -9.89
N GLY A 163 22.91 -3.95 -8.83
CA GLY A 163 23.23 -3.55 -7.46
C GLY A 163 24.51 -4.18 -6.92
N PRO A 164 24.90 -3.81 -5.70
CA PRO A 164 26.10 -4.34 -5.06
C PRO A 164 25.97 -5.83 -4.76
N GLU A 165 27.09 -6.54 -4.92
CA GLU A 165 27.21 -7.91 -4.45
C GLU A 165 27.42 -7.96 -2.92
N MET A 166 27.16 -9.12 -2.33
CA MET A 166 27.39 -9.32 -0.90
C MET A 166 28.91 -9.26 -0.55
N PRO A 167 29.29 -8.62 0.57
CA PRO A 167 28.47 -7.82 1.48
C PRO A 167 28.08 -6.46 0.87
N TYR A 168 26.85 -5.99 1.16
CA TYR A 168 26.33 -4.73 0.63
C TYR A 168 27.03 -3.54 1.32
N ASN A 169 28.10 -3.04 0.72
CA ASN A 169 28.89 -2.00 1.35
C ASN A 169 28.35 -0.60 1.07
N ASN A 170 27.99 -0.29 -0.17
CA ASN A 170 27.48 1.03 -0.53
C ASN A 170 26.47 0.91 -1.67
N LEU A 171 25.31 1.57 -1.54
CA LEU A 171 24.39 1.79 -2.64
C LEU A 171 24.76 3.11 -3.30
N ASN A 172 24.99 3.08 -4.60
CA ASN A 172 25.07 4.30 -5.39
C ASN A 172 23.65 4.75 -5.73
N THR A 173 23.19 5.85 -5.12
CA THR A 173 21.84 6.36 -5.33
C THR A 173 21.67 7.12 -6.65
N ASP A 174 22.76 7.39 -7.36
CA ASP A 174 22.72 7.98 -8.71
C ASP A 174 22.41 6.94 -9.79
N GLU A 175 22.52 5.65 -9.42
CA GLU A 175 22.20 4.51 -10.26
C GLU A 175 20.96 3.77 -9.75
N ALA A 176 20.74 2.54 -10.21
CA ALA A 176 19.65 1.70 -9.70
C ALA A 176 19.96 1.23 -8.27
N TYR A 177 19.02 1.41 -7.36
CA TYR A 177 19.20 1.09 -5.93
C TYR A 177 18.01 0.34 -5.31
N SER A 178 16.96 0.06 -6.06
CA SER A 178 15.76 -0.59 -5.50
C SER A 178 15.03 -1.46 -6.53
N TRP A 179 14.06 -2.24 -6.04
CA TRP A 179 13.08 -2.98 -6.83
C TRP A 179 11.75 -2.23 -6.99
N ILE A 180 11.72 -0.92 -6.73
CA ILE A 180 10.51 -0.11 -6.76
C ILE A 180 10.44 0.64 -8.09
N LYS A 181 9.32 0.53 -8.77
CA LYS A 181 8.96 1.40 -9.90
C LYS A 181 8.33 2.68 -9.37
N ALA A 182 8.79 3.82 -9.82
CA ALA A 182 8.36 5.12 -9.31
C ALA A 182 7.14 5.66 -10.09
N PRO A 183 5.97 5.79 -9.46
CA PRO A 183 4.76 6.24 -10.15
C PRO A 183 4.77 7.74 -10.44
N ARG A 184 4.16 8.10 -11.57
CA ARG A 184 3.90 9.48 -11.98
C ARG A 184 2.44 9.65 -12.39
N TYR A 185 1.85 10.76 -12.03
CA TYR A 185 0.55 11.20 -12.53
C TYR A 185 0.75 12.46 -13.37
N LYS A 186 0.45 12.37 -14.68
CA LYS A 186 0.65 13.48 -15.64
C LYS A 186 2.06 14.11 -15.52
N GLY A 187 3.07 13.27 -15.42
CA GLY A 187 4.48 13.66 -15.28
C GLY A 187 4.92 14.06 -13.87
N GLN A 188 4.01 14.27 -12.93
CA GLN A 188 4.35 14.61 -11.55
C GLN A 188 4.57 13.36 -10.70
N PRO A 189 5.61 13.32 -9.87
CA PRO A 189 5.81 12.21 -8.94
C PRO A 189 4.67 12.15 -7.93
N VAL A 190 4.20 10.94 -7.64
CA VAL A 190 3.12 10.70 -6.68
C VAL A 190 3.50 9.56 -5.73
N GLU A 191 3.07 9.68 -4.50
CA GLU A 191 3.15 8.63 -3.51
C GLU A 191 1.90 7.76 -3.58
N THR A 192 2.09 6.45 -3.60
CA THR A 192 1.01 5.45 -3.60
C THR A 192 1.14 4.56 -2.36
N GLY A 193 0.06 3.90 -1.98
CA GLY A 193 0.08 2.96 -0.88
C GLY A 193 -0.90 3.31 0.24
N PRO A 194 -0.74 2.73 1.44
CA PRO A 194 -1.71 2.87 2.53
C PRO A 194 -1.95 4.32 2.94
N LEU A 195 -0.89 5.12 3.08
CA LEU A 195 -1.02 6.54 3.44
C LEU A 195 -1.83 7.31 2.41
N ALA A 196 -1.47 7.21 1.13
CA ALA A 196 -2.17 7.89 0.04
C ALA A 196 -3.65 7.51 0.00
N ARG A 197 -3.97 6.22 0.14
CA ARG A 197 -5.37 5.74 0.18
C ARG A 197 -6.16 6.32 1.34
N ILE A 198 -5.57 6.39 2.53
CA ILE A 198 -6.23 6.96 3.70
C ILE A 198 -6.43 8.47 3.52
N LEU A 199 -5.42 9.20 3.06
CA LEU A 199 -5.52 10.66 2.87
C LEU A 199 -6.60 11.02 1.85
N ILE A 200 -6.65 10.33 0.70
CA ILE A 200 -7.66 10.56 -0.35
C ILE A 200 -9.06 10.15 0.15
N ASN A 201 -9.15 9.13 0.99
CA ASN A 201 -10.43 8.71 1.55
C ASN A 201 -10.96 9.68 2.61
N TYR A 202 -10.06 10.40 3.29
CA TYR A 202 -10.39 11.35 4.34
C TYR A 202 -10.74 12.73 3.79
N ALA A 203 -10.12 13.15 2.68
CA ALA A 203 -10.42 14.38 1.98
C ALA A 203 -11.77 14.30 1.23
#